data_9ff4e5d516da16e3f4b0b4b72177d5f0
#
_entry.id   9ff4e5d516da16e3f4b0b4b72177d5f0
#
_cell.length_a   1.000
_cell.length_b   1.000
_cell.length_c   1.000
_cell.angle_alpha   90.00
_cell.angle_beta   90.00
_cell.angle_gamma   90.00
#
_symmetry.space_group_name_H-M   'P 1'
#
loop_
_entity.id
_entity.type
_entity.pdbx_description
1 polymer ?
#
loop_
_entity_poly.entity_id
_entity_poly.type
_entity_poly.pdbx_seq_one_letter_code
_entity_poly.pdbx_strand_id
1 'polypeptide(L)'
;MDVVYKVYQRFFAQVDAVYVKASRTSSIHLSFERHIDHFFDWHIRRRISSALTLGEVLHELELDFLIPDLQEIGLHEDELLCADNAPQMKELLYAHREKILDSYAQERCAAQKYYRAQIAEAKHVCFVDLGWKGSTFSSLEYFLKETCQMDVQISSALLGTEGHAFVDEKIDCGKIDSYIFSSQANADIMRIHNRNGNIWRRIYEIIFTANERSLLRFCLDEQGEPDFVWLRDEVRDPHIIDAMQQGILDFAHDYTQIERRLGVDLVIAARDAYRPLFRILHETDYNLRLFQEFEVCFIAGNVSRQRAEMFKDVVMKGGK
;
A
#
# COMPACT_ATOMS: atom_id res chain seq x y z
N MET A 1 8.93 2.71 -0.09
CA MET A 1 9.20 3.86 -0.99
C MET A 1 10.27 4.82 -0.45
N ASP A 2 10.74 4.63 0.78
CA ASP A 2 11.81 5.45 1.40
C ASP A 2 13.08 5.57 0.52
N VAL A 3 13.55 4.47 -0.08
CA VAL A 3 14.72 4.49 -0.96
C VAL A 3 14.51 5.35 -2.22
N VAL A 4 13.30 5.38 -2.77
CA VAL A 4 12.97 6.25 -3.93
C VAL A 4 13.08 7.72 -3.54
N TYR A 5 12.56 8.07 -2.35
CA TYR A 5 12.72 9.41 -1.81
C TYR A 5 14.19 9.79 -1.61
N LYS A 6 15.02 8.88 -1.06
CA LYS A 6 16.47 9.09 -0.92
C LYS A 6 17.16 9.30 -2.27
N VAL A 7 16.74 8.60 -3.32
CA VAL A 7 17.24 8.80 -4.70
C VAL A 7 16.87 10.20 -5.19
N TYR A 8 15.60 10.63 -5.01
CA TYR A 8 15.19 11.99 -5.40
C TYR A 8 15.97 13.05 -4.68
N GLN A 9 16.08 12.98 -3.36
CA GLN A 9 16.84 13.95 -2.58
C GLN A 9 18.31 14.05 -3.02
N ARG A 10 18.94 12.91 -3.30
CA ARG A 10 20.38 12.86 -3.56
C ARG A 10 20.75 13.23 -4.99
N PHE A 11 19.94 12.85 -5.97
CA PHE A 11 20.32 12.95 -7.39
C PHE A 11 19.41 13.88 -8.19
N PHE A 12 18.22 14.21 -7.70
CA PHE A 12 17.22 15.02 -8.36
C PHE A 12 16.70 16.14 -7.46
N ALA A 13 17.63 16.88 -6.84
CA ALA A 13 17.31 17.95 -5.87
C ALA A 13 16.46 19.09 -6.44
N GLN A 14 16.32 19.19 -7.76
CA GLN A 14 15.42 20.13 -8.43
C GLN A 14 13.94 19.71 -8.33
N VAL A 15 13.65 18.46 -7.96
CA VAL A 15 12.29 17.95 -7.74
C VAL A 15 11.93 18.19 -6.28
N ASP A 16 10.86 18.93 -6.06
CA ASP A 16 10.30 19.09 -4.71
C ASP A 16 9.62 17.80 -4.28
N ALA A 17 10.32 17.00 -3.50
CA ALA A 17 9.87 15.69 -3.06
C ALA A 17 9.82 15.60 -1.53
N VAL A 18 8.72 15.09 -1.00
CA VAL A 18 8.49 14.89 0.43
C VAL A 18 8.15 13.43 0.70
N TYR A 19 8.75 12.87 1.74
CA TYR A 19 8.40 11.52 2.18
C TYR A 19 7.20 11.56 3.14
N VAL A 20 6.02 11.21 2.62
CA VAL A 20 4.80 11.21 3.42
C VAL A 20 4.53 9.85 4.06
N LYS A 21 3.99 9.87 5.26
CA LYS A 21 3.53 8.67 5.95
C LYS A 21 2.14 8.30 5.44
N ALA A 22 2.02 7.09 4.95
CA ALA A 22 0.76 6.49 4.51
C ALA A 22 0.84 4.98 4.65
N SER A 23 -0.29 4.36 4.93
CA SER A 23 -0.44 2.90 4.92
C SER A 23 -1.79 2.52 4.33
N ARG A 24 -1.96 1.24 4.04
CA ARG A 24 -3.27 0.73 3.62
C ARG A 24 -4.31 0.94 4.72
N THR A 25 -3.99 0.63 5.96
CA THR A 25 -4.92 0.74 7.10
C THR A 25 -5.34 2.18 7.33
N SER A 26 -4.38 3.10 7.49
CA SER A 26 -4.71 4.52 7.66
C SER A 26 -5.53 5.07 6.50
N SER A 27 -5.22 4.67 5.25
CA SER A 27 -5.98 5.10 4.07
C SER A 27 -7.43 4.62 4.09
N ILE A 28 -7.70 3.44 4.66
CA ILE A 28 -9.06 2.91 4.84
C ILE A 28 -9.85 3.83 5.77
N HIS A 29 -9.31 4.14 6.95
CA HIS A 29 -9.96 4.98 7.95
C HIS A 29 -10.25 6.38 7.40
N LEU A 30 -9.30 6.97 6.67
CA LEU A 30 -9.45 8.30 6.06
C LEU A 30 -10.55 8.34 4.98
N SER A 31 -10.81 7.23 4.30
CA SER A 31 -11.79 7.17 3.21
C SER A 31 -13.19 6.68 3.63
N PHE A 32 -13.43 6.41 4.91
CA PHE A 32 -14.68 5.82 5.37
C PHE A 32 -15.92 6.70 5.09
N GLU A 33 -15.78 8.01 5.04
CA GLU A 33 -16.89 8.94 4.75
C GLU A 33 -17.48 8.79 3.35
N ARG A 34 -16.79 8.17 2.42
CA ARG A 34 -17.24 7.98 1.05
C ARG A 34 -18.58 7.21 1.06
N HIS A 35 -18.83 6.21 0.46
CA HIS A 35 -20.06 5.42 0.56
C HIS A 35 -19.77 4.12 1.31
N ILE A 36 -20.62 3.73 2.26
CA ILE A 36 -20.45 2.44 2.96
C ILE A 36 -20.39 1.28 1.98
N ASP A 37 -21.18 1.32 0.90
CA ASP A 37 -21.11 0.32 -0.17
C ASP A 37 -19.72 0.15 -0.73
N HIS A 38 -19.07 1.26 -1.05
CA HIS A 38 -17.72 1.25 -1.59
C HIS A 38 -16.71 0.75 -0.56
N PHE A 39 -16.82 1.23 0.69
CA PHE A 39 -15.99 0.76 1.79
C PHE A 39 -16.15 -0.74 2.01
N PHE A 40 -17.41 -1.22 2.06
CA PHE A 40 -17.72 -2.62 2.23
C PHE A 40 -17.14 -3.48 1.10
N ASP A 41 -17.40 -3.12 -0.14
CA ASP A 41 -16.93 -3.87 -1.29
C ASP A 41 -15.40 -3.89 -1.40
N TRP A 42 -14.74 -2.78 -1.04
CA TRP A 42 -13.29 -2.65 -1.14
C TRP A 42 -12.53 -3.25 0.05
N HIS A 43 -13.05 -3.18 1.24
CA HIS A 43 -12.29 -3.53 2.44
C HIS A 43 -12.82 -4.76 3.17
N ILE A 44 -14.06 -5.14 2.98
CA ILE A 44 -14.66 -6.29 3.64
C ILE A 44 -14.95 -7.43 2.67
N ARG A 45 -15.80 -7.21 1.67
CA ARG A 45 -16.20 -8.26 0.72
C ARG A 45 -15.02 -8.97 0.06
N ARG A 46 -13.93 -8.26 -0.21
CA ARG A 46 -12.71 -8.84 -0.79
C ARG A 46 -11.97 -9.78 0.15
N ARG A 47 -12.27 -9.78 1.44
CA ARG A 47 -11.66 -10.65 2.45
C ARG A 47 -12.38 -11.96 2.63
N ILE A 48 -13.51 -12.19 1.96
CA ILE A 48 -14.22 -13.46 1.96
C ILE A 48 -13.29 -14.63 1.61
N SER A 49 -12.34 -14.42 0.70
CA SER A 49 -11.34 -15.43 0.33
C SER A 49 -10.15 -15.55 1.31
N SER A 50 -10.08 -14.71 2.33
CA SER A 50 -8.94 -14.65 3.25
C SER A 50 -9.10 -15.52 4.49
N ALA A 51 -10.21 -16.23 4.62
CA ALA A 51 -10.54 -17.10 5.77
C ALA A 51 -10.40 -16.38 7.13
N LEU A 52 -10.86 -15.11 7.20
CA LEU A 52 -10.92 -14.32 8.43
C LEU A 52 -12.29 -14.50 9.09
N THR A 53 -12.32 -14.48 10.42
CA THR A 53 -13.57 -14.42 11.17
C THR A 53 -14.16 -13.00 11.16
N LEU A 54 -15.45 -12.87 11.50
CA LEU A 54 -16.12 -11.57 11.57
C LEU A 54 -15.46 -10.68 12.63
N GLY A 55 -15.10 -11.24 13.78
CA GLY A 55 -14.36 -10.53 14.82
C GLY A 55 -12.99 -10.05 14.34
N GLU A 56 -12.23 -10.91 13.62
CA GLU A 56 -10.95 -10.53 13.04
C GLU A 56 -11.09 -9.39 12.04
N VAL A 57 -12.15 -9.40 11.21
CA VAL A 57 -12.40 -8.30 10.26
C VAL A 57 -12.69 -6.99 10.98
N LEU A 58 -13.53 -7.01 12.03
CA LEU A 58 -13.80 -5.82 12.83
C LEU A 58 -12.55 -5.33 13.55
N HIS A 59 -11.77 -6.25 14.12
CA HIS A 59 -10.49 -5.92 14.77
C HIS A 59 -9.50 -5.26 13.80
N GLU A 60 -9.39 -5.79 12.56
CA GLU A 60 -8.55 -5.20 11.52
C GLU A 60 -8.94 -3.76 11.14
N LEU A 61 -10.22 -3.44 11.28
CA LEU A 61 -10.77 -2.11 11.03
C LEU A 61 -10.77 -1.22 12.27
N GLU A 62 -10.24 -1.71 13.41
CA GLU A 62 -10.34 -1.04 14.72
C GLU A 62 -11.79 -0.74 15.14
N LEU A 63 -12.70 -1.64 14.78
CA LEU A 63 -14.14 -1.56 15.07
C LEU A 63 -14.59 -2.61 16.11
N ASP A 64 -13.70 -2.99 17.03
CA ASP A 64 -13.99 -3.99 18.09
C ASP A 64 -15.24 -3.68 18.91
N PHE A 65 -15.59 -2.42 19.00
CA PHE A 65 -16.79 -1.97 19.69
C PHE A 65 -18.11 -2.43 19.03
N LEU A 66 -18.05 -2.99 17.82
CA LEU A 66 -19.20 -3.59 17.12
C LEU A 66 -19.31 -5.10 17.34
N ILE A 67 -18.31 -5.74 17.98
CA ILE A 67 -18.34 -7.19 18.23
C ILE A 67 -19.57 -7.61 19.06
N PRO A 68 -19.97 -6.89 20.13
CA PRO A 68 -21.19 -7.23 20.84
C PRO A 68 -22.45 -7.17 19.97
N ASP A 69 -22.50 -6.23 19.03
CA ASP A 69 -23.65 -5.98 18.17
C ASP A 69 -23.82 -7.09 17.09
N LEU A 70 -22.77 -7.90 16.82
CA LEU A 70 -22.87 -9.08 15.95
C LEU A 70 -23.92 -10.08 16.48
N GLN A 71 -23.96 -10.30 17.79
CA GLN A 71 -24.87 -11.25 18.41
C GLN A 71 -26.34 -10.80 18.30
N GLU A 72 -26.60 -9.50 18.30
CA GLU A 72 -27.94 -8.94 18.14
C GLU A 72 -28.54 -9.24 16.75
N ILE A 73 -27.67 -9.39 15.75
CA ILE A 73 -28.08 -9.74 14.37
C ILE A 73 -27.93 -11.23 14.06
N GLY A 74 -27.66 -12.06 15.08
CA GLY A 74 -27.55 -13.52 14.95
C GLY A 74 -26.25 -14.02 14.34
N LEU A 75 -25.18 -13.23 14.42
CA LEU A 75 -23.82 -13.59 14.00
C LEU A 75 -22.89 -13.75 15.21
N HIS A 76 -21.84 -14.56 15.06
CA HIS A 76 -20.81 -14.76 16.07
C HIS A 76 -19.44 -14.31 15.58
N GLU A 77 -18.63 -13.75 16.46
CA GLU A 77 -17.30 -13.25 16.13
C GLU A 77 -16.36 -14.32 15.55
N ASP A 78 -16.55 -15.58 15.94
CA ASP A 78 -15.76 -16.73 15.48
C ASP A 78 -16.20 -17.25 14.09
N GLU A 79 -17.31 -16.79 13.55
CA GLU A 79 -17.77 -17.20 12.24
C GLU A 79 -16.88 -16.64 11.14
N LEU A 80 -16.57 -17.48 10.14
CA LEU A 80 -15.81 -17.03 8.98
C LEU A 80 -16.65 -16.06 8.14
N LEU A 81 -16.06 -14.95 7.74
CA LEU A 81 -16.67 -14.06 6.75
C LEU A 81 -16.86 -14.82 5.43
N CYS A 82 -18.11 -14.91 4.98
CA CYS A 82 -18.49 -15.60 3.76
C CYS A 82 -19.56 -14.82 2.98
N ALA A 83 -19.96 -15.33 1.81
CA ALA A 83 -20.98 -14.69 0.98
C ALA A 83 -22.35 -14.60 1.67
N ASP A 84 -22.67 -15.57 2.54
CA ASP A 84 -23.97 -15.66 3.19
C ASP A 84 -24.14 -14.66 4.33
N ASN A 85 -23.09 -14.36 5.11
CA ASN A 85 -23.12 -13.41 6.23
C ASN A 85 -22.62 -12.00 5.89
N ALA A 86 -21.98 -11.82 4.75
CA ALA A 86 -21.50 -10.51 4.30
C ALA A 86 -22.62 -9.44 4.20
N PRO A 87 -23.85 -9.74 3.73
CA PRO A 87 -24.93 -8.74 3.75
C PRO A 87 -25.30 -8.24 5.14
N GLN A 88 -25.37 -9.13 6.15
CA GLN A 88 -25.65 -8.76 7.53
C GLN A 88 -24.52 -7.91 8.13
N MET A 89 -23.27 -8.24 7.84
CA MET A 89 -22.11 -7.41 8.21
C MET A 89 -22.23 -6.00 7.60
N LYS A 90 -22.69 -5.89 6.37
CA LYS A 90 -22.90 -4.59 5.71
C LYS A 90 -24.00 -3.79 6.41
N GLU A 91 -25.11 -4.42 6.75
CA GLU A 91 -26.21 -3.78 7.50
C GLU A 91 -25.74 -3.29 8.88
N LEU A 92 -24.91 -4.06 9.58
CA LEU A 92 -24.29 -3.66 10.84
C LEU A 92 -23.48 -2.36 10.68
N LEU A 93 -22.65 -2.28 9.65
CA LEU A 93 -21.87 -1.07 9.38
C LEU A 93 -22.74 0.14 9.04
N TYR A 94 -23.84 -0.07 8.32
CA TYR A 94 -24.81 0.99 8.04
C TYR A 94 -25.49 1.49 9.32
N ALA A 95 -25.94 0.58 10.17
CA ALA A 95 -26.60 0.92 11.42
C ALA A 95 -25.69 1.74 12.36
N HIS A 96 -24.39 1.46 12.33
CA HIS A 96 -23.41 2.12 13.20
C HIS A 96 -22.54 3.18 12.50
N ARG A 97 -22.93 3.62 11.30
CA ARG A 97 -22.13 4.51 10.45
C ARG A 97 -21.62 5.74 11.22
N GLU A 98 -22.48 6.44 11.95
CA GLU A 98 -22.08 7.65 12.68
C GLU A 98 -21.06 7.33 13.79
N LYS A 99 -21.27 6.23 14.53
CA LYS A 99 -20.34 5.78 15.59
C LYS A 99 -18.96 5.42 15.00
N ILE A 100 -18.92 4.82 13.79
CA ILE A 100 -17.68 4.52 13.07
C ILE A 100 -17.00 5.82 12.63
N LEU A 101 -17.75 6.77 12.07
CA LEU A 101 -17.22 8.08 11.69
C LEU A 101 -16.61 8.81 12.89
N ASP A 102 -17.27 8.76 14.03
CA ASP A 102 -16.77 9.37 15.27
C ASP A 102 -15.49 8.68 15.76
N SER A 103 -15.42 7.34 15.66
CA SER A 103 -14.22 6.60 16.07
C SER A 103 -12.98 6.99 15.25
N TYR A 104 -13.14 7.32 13.98
CA TYR A 104 -12.04 7.76 13.12
C TYR A 104 -11.83 9.29 13.10
N ALA A 105 -12.66 10.06 13.81
CA ALA A 105 -12.63 11.53 13.72
C ALA A 105 -11.28 12.14 14.15
N GLN A 106 -10.69 11.63 15.23
CA GLN A 106 -9.39 12.11 15.72
C GLN A 106 -8.27 11.79 14.74
N GLU A 107 -8.28 10.59 14.16
CA GLU A 107 -7.30 10.19 13.13
C GLU A 107 -7.42 11.10 11.91
N ARG A 108 -8.64 11.36 11.41
CA ARG A 108 -8.85 12.27 10.28
C ARG A 108 -8.37 13.68 10.59
N CYS A 109 -8.61 14.18 11.80
CA CYS A 109 -8.12 15.50 12.23
C CYS A 109 -6.58 15.56 12.21
N ALA A 110 -5.92 14.55 12.76
CA ALA A 110 -4.45 14.46 12.76
C ALA A 110 -3.89 14.35 11.34
N ALA A 111 -4.46 13.47 10.51
CA ALA A 111 -4.05 13.31 9.12
C ALA A 111 -4.27 14.58 8.29
N GLN A 112 -5.38 15.32 8.53
CA GLN A 112 -5.63 16.59 7.86
C GLN A 112 -4.55 17.62 8.17
N LYS A 113 -4.17 17.78 9.45
CA LYS A 113 -3.09 18.66 9.86
C LYS A 113 -1.76 18.24 9.21
N TYR A 114 -1.45 16.95 9.28
CA TYR A 114 -0.25 16.38 8.70
C TYR A 114 -0.13 16.65 7.20
N TYR A 115 -1.12 16.24 6.40
CA TYR A 115 -1.06 16.39 4.95
C TYR A 115 -1.10 17.86 4.51
N ARG A 116 -1.85 18.73 5.21
CA ARG A 116 -1.82 20.17 4.93
C ARG A 116 -0.43 20.75 5.11
N ALA A 117 0.29 20.35 6.16
CA ALA A 117 1.66 20.80 6.39
C ALA A 117 2.64 20.27 5.33
N GLN A 118 2.46 19.01 4.87
CA GLN A 118 3.35 18.40 3.88
C GLN A 118 3.11 18.92 2.46
N ILE A 119 1.85 19.15 2.08
CA ILE A 119 1.45 19.59 0.73
C ILE A 119 1.55 21.12 0.61
N ALA A 120 1.36 21.82 1.74
CA ALA A 120 1.41 23.28 1.81
C ALA A 120 0.64 23.97 0.66
N GLU A 121 1.31 24.77 -0.15
CA GLU A 121 0.73 25.55 -1.24
C GLU A 121 0.88 24.86 -2.63
N ALA A 122 1.22 23.58 -2.66
CA ALA A 122 1.38 22.86 -3.91
C ALA A 122 0.07 22.87 -4.73
N LYS A 123 0.17 23.22 -6.00
CA LYS A 123 -0.98 23.19 -6.94
C LYS A 123 -1.18 21.82 -7.56
N HIS A 124 -0.12 21.03 -7.61
CA HIS A 124 -0.15 19.67 -8.13
C HIS A 124 0.73 18.77 -7.26
N VAL A 125 0.17 17.63 -6.87
CA VAL A 125 0.84 16.59 -6.08
C VAL A 125 0.78 15.28 -6.85
N CYS A 126 1.93 14.64 -7.01
CA CYS A 126 2.05 13.31 -7.58
C CYS A 126 2.48 12.32 -6.48
N PHE A 127 1.61 11.40 -6.11
CA PHE A 127 1.97 10.32 -5.20
C PHE A 127 2.72 9.23 -5.94
N VAL A 128 3.93 8.93 -5.49
CA VAL A 128 4.76 7.84 -6.02
C VAL A 128 4.64 6.63 -5.11
N ASP A 129 4.17 5.49 -5.65
CA ASP A 129 3.95 4.27 -4.89
C ASP A 129 4.22 3.01 -5.73
N LEU A 130 4.28 1.84 -5.10
CA LEU A 130 4.42 0.56 -5.81
C LEU A 130 3.20 0.26 -6.69
N GLY A 131 2.02 0.52 -6.24
CA GLY A 131 0.77 0.15 -6.91
C GLY A 131 -0.04 -0.75 -5.98
N TRP A 132 -0.71 -1.62 -6.42
CA TRP A 132 -1.09 -2.42 -7.58
C TRP A 132 -2.49 -2.08 -8.06
N LYS A 133 -3.38 -1.81 -7.09
CA LYS A 133 -4.81 -1.54 -7.30
C LYS A 133 -5.19 -0.07 -7.10
N GLY A 134 -4.22 0.80 -6.81
CA GLY A 134 -4.43 2.23 -6.61
C GLY A 134 -5.32 2.60 -5.43
N SER A 135 -5.58 1.67 -4.50
CA SER A 135 -6.51 1.93 -3.38
C SER A 135 -6.00 3.01 -2.43
N THR A 136 -4.72 3.01 -2.09
CA THR A 136 -4.11 4.05 -1.25
C THR A 136 -4.23 5.42 -1.92
N PHE A 137 -3.88 5.50 -3.20
CA PHE A 137 -4.04 6.73 -3.98
C PHE A 137 -5.48 7.24 -3.98
N SER A 138 -6.45 6.37 -4.27
CA SER A 138 -7.85 6.76 -4.31
C SER A 138 -8.37 7.25 -2.96
N SER A 139 -7.96 6.61 -1.88
CA SER A 139 -8.34 7.02 -0.53
C SER A 139 -7.75 8.39 -0.18
N LEU A 140 -6.48 8.62 -0.51
CA LEU A 140 -5.82 9.91 -0.31
C LEU A 140 -6.40 11.00 -1.20
N GLU A 141 -6.65 10.72 -2.49
CA GLU A 141 -7.32 11.67 -3.39
C GLU A 141 -8.66 12.12 -2.81
N TYR A 142 -9.48 11.16 -2.37
CA TYR A 142 -10.77 11.46 -1.74
C TYR A 142 -10.59 12.28 -0.47
N PHE A 143 -9.75 11.84 0.45
CA PHE A 143 -9.52 12.51 1.73
C PHE A 143 -9.05 13.95 1.54
N LEU A 144 -8.07 14.18 0.69
CA LEU A 144 -7.51 15.51 0.47
C LEU A 144 -8.51 16.46 -0.23
N LYS A 145 -9.29 15.96 -1.19
CA LYS A 145 -10.24 16.80 -1.93
C LYS A 145 -11.56 16.98 -1.20
N GLU A 146 -12.17 15.87 -0.75
CA GLU A 146 -13.54 15.93 -0.23
C GLU A 146 -13.56 16.23 1.27
N THR A 147 -12.68 15.59 2.06
CA THR A 147 -12.64 15.81 3.51
C THR A 147 -11.84 17.05 3.87
N CYS A 148 -10.64 17.20 3.32
CA CYS A 148 -9.79 18.35 3.61
C CYS A 148 -10.11 19.59 2.76
N GLN A 149 -10.89 19.45 1.71
CA GLN A 149 -11.27 20.53 0.77
C GLN A 149 -10.04 21.29 0.23
N MET A 150 -8.98 20.57 -0.12
CA MET A 150 -7.77 21.17 -0.67
C MET A 150 -7.92 21.43 -2.17
N ASP A 151 -7.60 22.66 -2.58
CA ASP A 151 -7.54 23.04 -4.01
C ASP A 151 -6.21 22.62 -4.62
N VAL A 152 -6.07 21.31 -4.86
CA VAL A 152 -4.85 20.68 -5.39
C VAL A 152 -5.21 19.67 -6.47
N GLN A 153 -4.45 19.63 -7.56
CA GLN A 153 -4.53 18.55 -8.53
C GLN A 153 -3.73 17.35 -8.01
N ILE A 154 -4.33 16.18 -8.04
CA ILE A 154 -3.73 14.96 -7.47
C ILE A 154 -3.61 13.92 -8.56
N SER A 155 -2.39 13.40 -8.72
CA SER A 155 -2.05 12.29 -9.61
C SER A 155 -1.21 11.26 -8.87
N SER A 156 -0.96 10.12 -9.50
CA SER A 156 -0.07 9.10 -8.95
C SER A 156 0.80 8.48 -10.04
N ALA A 157 2.05 8.20 -9.70
CA ALA A 157 2.97 7.40 -10.50
C ALA A 157 3.21 6.07 -9.77
N LEU A 158 2.74 4.98 -10.38
CA LEU A 158 2.84 3.64 -9.83
C LEU A 158 3.92 2.83 -10.54
N LEU A 159 4.58 1.92 -9.82
CA LEU A 159 5.51 0.99 -10.44
C LEU A 159 4.78 0.07 -11.41
N GLY A 160 3.60 -0.42 -11.02
CA GLY A 160 2.75 -1.25 -11.87
C GLY A 160 1.32 -1.32 -11.37
N THR A 161 0.39 -1.71 -12.27
CA THR A 161 -1.04 -1.89 -11.93
C THR A 161 -1.55 -3.26 -12.37
N GLU A 162 -2.45 -3.84 -11.58
CA GLU A 162 -2.97 -5.19 -11.80
C GLU A 162 -4.11 -5.31 -12.82
N GLY A 163 -4.51 -4.23 -13.46
CA GLY A 163 -5.65 -4.24 -14.38
C GLY A 163 -6.96 -4.48 -13.62
N HIS A 164 -7.52 -3.41 -13.10
CA HIS A 164 -8.80 -3.41 -12.41
C HIS A 164 -9.59 -2.22 -12.93
N ALA A 165 -10.87 -2.38 -13.22
CA ALA A 165 -11.70 -1.36 -13.85
C ALA A 165 -11.53 0.04 -13.24
N PHE A 166 -11.45 0.13 -11.92
CA PHE A 166 -11.23 1.39 -11.22
C PHE A 166 -9.88 2.04 -11.54
N VAL A 167 -8.79 1.24 -11.59
CA VAL A 167 -7.44 1.74 -11.91
C VAL A 167 -7.36 2.10 -13.38
N ASP A 168 -7.95 1.29 -14.24
CA ASP A 168 -7.97 1.51 -15.69
C ASP A 168 -8.68 2.83 -16.02
N GLU A 169 -9.82 3.13 -15.37
CA GLU A 169 -10.51 4.42 -15.47
C GLU A 169 -9.59 5.60 -15.05
N LYS A 170 -8.84 5.44 -13.97
CA LYS A 170 -7.91 6.48 -13.51
C LYS A 170 -6.73 6.68 -14.45
N ILE A 171 -6.27 5.61 -15.11
CA ILE A 171 -5.24 5.70 -16.17
C ILE A 171 -5.82 6.42 -17.39
N ASP A 172 -7.04 6.06 -17.83
CA ASP A 172 -7.72 6.71 -18.95
C ASP A 172 -7.91 8.23 -18.74
N CYS A 173 -8.17 8.63 -17.49
CA CYS A 173 -8.30 10.03 -17.10
C CYS A 173 -6.96 10.74 -16.85
N GLY A 174 -5.82 10.08 -17.04
CA GLY A 174 -4.49 10.65 -16.79
C GLY A 174 -4.16 10.93 -15.32
N LYS A 175 -4.88 10.31 -14.39
CA LYS A 175 -4.66 10.48 -12.95
C LYS A 175 -3.66 9.48 -12.37
N ILE A 176 -3.52 8.33 -13.02
CA ILE A 176 -2.52 7.31 -12.67
C ILE A 176 -1.63 7.08 -13.88
N ASP A 177 -0.33 7.17 -13.66
CA ASP A 177 0.68 6.70 -14.58
C ASP A 177 1.32 5.42 -14.05
N SER A 178 1.70 4.49 -14.92
CA SER A 178 2.25 3.20 -14.56
C SER A 178 3.52 2.91 -15.32
N TYR A 179 4.64 2.78 -14.61
CA TYR A 179 5.96 2.72 -15.23
C TYR A 179 6.26 1.37 -15.90
N ILE A 180 6.11 0.25 -15.19
CA ILE A 180 6.52 -1.06 -15.73
C ILE A 180 5.40 -1.72 -16.53
N PHE A 181 4.20 -1.81 -15.96
CA PHE A 181 3.07 -2.46 -16.62
C PHE A 181 1.70 -1.95 -16.14
N SER A 182 0.75 -2.01 -17.04
CA SER A 182 -0.67 -1.81 -16.80
C SER A 182 -1.49 -2.65 -17.77
N SER A 183 -2.81 -2.57 -17.70
CA SER A 183 -3.72 -3.13 -18.73
C SER A 183 -3.49 -2.51 -20.11
N GLN A 184 -3.03 -1.25 -20.15
CA GLN A 184 -2.84 -0.47 -21.38
C GLN A 184 -1.40 -0.51 -21.91
N ALA A 185 -0.42 -0.75 -21.04
CA ALA A 185 1.00 -0.78 -21.41
C ALA A 185 1.69 -2.02 -20.80
N ASN A 186 2.37 -2.80 -21.64
CA ASN A 186 3.04 -4.04 -21.24
C ASN A 186 2.11 -5.04 -20.54
N ALA A 187 0.90 -5.21 -21.06
CA ALA A 187 -0.14 -6.10 -20.50
C ALA A 187 0.29 -7.58 -20.41
N ASP A 188 1.26 -8.01 -21.20
CA ASP A 188 1.89 -9.32 -21.10
C ASP A 188 2.69 -9.47 -19.80
N ILE A 189 3.45 -8.44 -19.39
CA ILE A 189 4.16 -8.40 -18.10
C ILE A 189 3.14 -8.43 -16.96
N MET A 190 2.09 -7.62 -17.04
CA MET A 190 1.00 -7.63 -16.06
C MET A 190 0.38 -9.03 -15.92
N ARG A 191 0.13 -9.73 -17.03
CA ARG A 191 -0.41 -11.11 -17.01
C ARG A 191 0.53 -12.10 -16.33
N ILE A 192 1.83 -11.99 -16.60
CA ILE A 192 2.84 -12.82 -15.92
C ILE A 192 2.83 -12.52 -14.42
N HIS A 193 2.84 -11.24 -14.05
CA HIS A 193 2.75 -10.78 -12.67
C HIS A 193 1.50 -11.35 -11.97
N ASN A 194 0.33 -11.26 -12.58
CA ASN A 194 -0.93 -11.72 -11.99
C ASN A 194 -1.03 -13.25 -11.85
N ARG A 195 -0.41 -14.03 -12.74
CA ARG A 195 -0.40 -15.51 -12.65
C ARG A 195 0.27 -16.03 -11.39
N ASN A 196 1.34 -15.41 -10.98
CA ASN A 196 2.12 -15.79 -9.80
C ASN A 196 1.81 -14.89 -8.59
N GLY A 197 0.83 -14.06 -8.73
CA GLY A 197 0.15 -13.12 -7.84
C GLY A 197 0.94 -12.66 -6.62
N ASN A 198 0.92 -13.45 -5.57
CA ASN A 198 1.48 -13.01 -4.30
C ASN A 198 3.02 -12.98 -4.27
N ILE A 199 3.71 -13.87 -4.99
CA ILE A 199 5.18 -13.96 -4.95
C ILE A 199 5.82 -12.73 -5.56
N TRP A 200 5.34 -12.31 -6.75
CA TRP A 200 5.89 -11.18 -7.48
C TRP A 200 5.74 -9.88 -6.71
N ARG A 201 4.55 -9.66 -6.14
CA ARG A 201 4.29 -8.49 -5.29
C ARG A 201 5.24 -8.45 -4.10
N ARG A 202 5.48 -9.59 -3.46
CA ARG A 202 6.37 -9.68 -2.30
C ARG A 202 7.80 -9.29 -2.61
N ILE A 203 8.33 -9.68 -3.76
CA ILE A 203 9.68 -9.29 -4.13
C ILE A 203 9.79 -7.79 -4.29
N TYR A 204 8.83 -7.14 -4.96
CA TYR A 204 8.81 -5.68 -5.04
C TYR A 204 8.68 -5.04 -3.65
N GLU A 205 7.77 -5.56 -2.84
CA GLU A 205 7.57 -5.07 -1.48
C GLU A 205 8.86 -5.19 -0.65
N ILE A 206 9.59 -6.31 -0.77
CA ILE A 206 10.90 -6.51 -0.11
C ILE A 206 11.94 -5.49 -0.62
N ILE A 207 12.09 -5.35 -1.93
CA ILE A 207 13.10 -4.46 -2.53
C ILE A 207 12.87 -3.00 -2.09
N PHE A 208 11.61 -2.57 -1.99
CA PHE A 208 11.25 -1.21 -1.62
C PHE A 208 10.84 -1.05 -0.15
N THR A 209 11.09 -2.06 0.69
CA THR A 209 10.82 -1.98 2.13
C THR A 209 11.62 -0.82 2.75
N ALA A 210 10.97 -0.06 3.60
CA ALA A 210 11.62 0.96 4.42
C ALA A 210 12.19 0.35 5.70
N ASN A 211 13.27 0.91 6.21
CA ASN A 211 13.81 0.54 7.52
C ASN A 211 13.03 1.26 8.64
N GLU A 212 11.72 1.15 8.60
CA GLU A 212 10.80 1.73 9.58
C GLU A 212 9.56 0.85 9.75
N ARG A 213 8.87 1.01 10.86
CA ARG A 213 7.60 0.31 11.11
C ARG A 213 6.50 0.79 10.18
N SER A 214 5.51 -0.06 9.95
CA SER A 214 4.31 0.31 9.20
C SER A 214 3.42 1.23 10.04
N LEU A 215 2.92 2.30 9.43
CA LEU A 215 1.95 3.19 10.06
C LEU A 215 0.64 2.43 10.30
N LEU A 216 0.14 2.43 11.53
CA LEU A 216 -1.19 1.93 11.85
C LEU A 216 -2.22 3.04 11.62
N ARG A 217 -2.06 4.17 12.29
CA ARG A 217 -2.96 5.33 12.18
C ARG A 217 -2.27 6.63 12.58
N PHE A 218 -2.90 7.73 12.20
CA PHE A 218 -2.54 9.05 12.69
C PHE A 218 -3.16 9.29 14.08
N CYS A 219 -2.49 10.09 14.90
CA CYS A 219 -3.03 10.58 16.17
C CYS A 219 -2.57 12.02 16.40
N LEU A 220 -3.10 12.64 17.45
CA LEU A 220 -2.59 13.92 17.95
C LEU A 220 -1.78 13.66 19.21
N ASP A 221 -0.67 14.34 19.35
CA ASP A 221 0.10 14.36 20.59
C ASP A 221 -0.57 15.21 21.68
N GLU A 222 0.09 15.36 22.86
CA GLU A 222 -0.41 16.16 23.96
C GLU A 222 -0.52 17.66 23.64
N GLN A 223 0.22 18.13 22.65
CA GLN A 223 0.19 19.51 22.16
C GLN A 223 -0.87 19.71 21.06
N GLY A 224 -1.50 18.62 20.61
CA GLY A 224 -2.47 18.62 19.52
C GLY A 224 -1.83 18.65 18.14
N GLU A 225 -0.55 18.31 18.02
CA GLU A 225 0.15 18.18 16.76
C GLU A 225 0.06 16.75 16.20
N PRO A 226 0.20 16.56 14.89
CA PRO A 226 0.13 15.23 14.27
C PRO A 226 1.26 14.32 14.73
N ASP A 227 0.90 13.14 15.20
CA ASP A 227 1.78 12.06 15.58
C ASP A 227 1.29 10.73 15.00
N PHE A 228 2.01 9.63 15.22
CA PHE A 228 1.81 8.37 14.54
C PHE A 228 1.75 7.21 15.51
N VAL A 229 0.76 6.36 15.34
CA VAL A 229 0.72 5.04 15.95
C VAL A 229 1.28 4.04 14.95
N TRP A 230 2.32 3.32 15.36
CA TRP A 230 3.00 2.34 14.54
C TRP A 230 2.51 0.92 14.85
N LEU A 231 2.50 0.06 13.86
CA LEU A 231 2.29 -1.37 14.10
C LEU A 231 3.38 -1.88 15.06
N ARG A 232 3.02 -2.88 15.86
CA ARG A 232 3.94 -3.48 16.85
C ARG A 232 4.97 -4.45 16.24
N ASP A 233 4.97 -4.55 14.90
CA ASP A 233 5.98 -5.31 14.18
C ASP A 233 7.36 -4.68 14.34
N GLU A 234 8.36 -5.51 14.55
CA GLU A 234 9.75 -5.06 14.49
C GLU A 234 10.20 -5.03 13.04
N VAL A 235 11.00 -4.02 12.68
CA VAL A 235 11.73 -4.05 11.42
C VAL A 235 12.73 -5.18 11.49
N ARG A 236 12.50 -6.24 10.71
CA ARG A 236 13.38 -7.40 10.70
C ARG A 236 14.52 -7.17 9.73
N ASP A 237 15.70 -7.69 10.11
CA ASP A 237 16.91 -7.63 9.29
C ASP A 237 17.23 -6.21 8.74
N PRO A 238 17.29 -5.17 9.59
CA PRO A 238 17.50 -3.78 9.13
C PRO A 238 18.80 -3.65 8.33
N HIS A 239 19.83 -4.44 8.64
CA HIS A 239 21.11 -4.46 7.92
C HIS A 239 20.96 -4.97 6.46
N ILE A 240 20.04 -5.90 6.20
CA ILE A 240 19.76 -6.37 4.83
C ILE A 240 19.02 -5.30 4.05
N ILE A 241 18.04 -4.65 4.68
CA ILE A 241 17.30 -3.53 4.08
C ILE A 241 18.28 -2.40 3.73
N ASP A 242 19.15 -2.03 4.65
CA ASP A 242 20.15 -0.99 4.43
C ASP A 242 21.11 -1.36 3.28
N ALA A 243 21.56 -2.61 3.21
CA ALA A 243 22.42 -3.08 2.13
C ALA A 243 21.71 -3.04 0.76
N MET A 244 20.43 -3.44 0.69
CA MET A 244 19.64 -3.35 -0.54
C MET A 244 19.43 -1.89 -0.96
N GLN A 245 19.07 -1.02 -0.02
CA GLN A 245 18.90 0.40 -0.29
C GLN A 245 20.21 1.05 -0.75
N GLN A 246 21.34 0.69 -0.13
CA GLN A 246 22.65 1.18 -0.57
C GLN A 246 22.95 0.77 -2.00
N GLY A 247 22.69 -0.49 -2.39
CA GLY A 247 22.86 -0.96 -3.75
C GLY A 247 22.00 -0.17 -4.77
N ILE A 248 20.78 0.20 -4.41
CA ILE A 248 19.91 1.06 -5.25
C ILE A 248 20.53 2.47 -5.38
N LEU A 249 21.04 3.03 -4.29
CA LEU A 249 21.68 4.35 -4.31
C LEU A 249 22.96 4.36 -5.13
N ASP A 250 23.78 3.31 -5.03
CA ASP A 250 25.00 3.15 -5.81
C ASP A 250 24.69 3.03 -7.30
N PHE A 251 23.67 2.24 -7.67
CA PHE A 251 23.18 2.17 -9.05
C PHE A 251 22.70 3.54 -9.56
N ALA A 252 21.90 4.26 -8.78
CA ALA A 252 21.42 5.58 -9.15
C ALA A 252 22.56 6.58 -9.32
N HIS A 253 23.59 6.49 -8.47
CA HIS A 253 24.81 7.29 -8.61
C HIS A 253 25.50 7.04 -9.95
N ASP A 254 25.81 5.79 -10.24
CA ASP A 254 26.52 5.42 -11.47
C ASP A 254 25.71 5.79 -12.72
N TYR A 255 24.39 5.55 -12.66
CA TYR A 255 23.48 5.91 -13.74
C TYR A 255 23.50 7.42 -14.03
N THR A 256 23.37 8.26 -13.02
CA THR A 256 23.41 9.72 -13.18
C THR A 256 24.78 10.24 -13.61
N GLN A 257 25.89 9.57 -13.23
CA GLN A 257 27.21 9.90 -13.75
C GLN A 257 27.35 9.62 -15.25
N ILE A 258 26.75 8.51 -15.72
CA ILE A 258 26.74 8.17 -17.15
C ILE A 258 25.93 9.20 -17.93
N GLU A 259 24.73 9.57 -17.46
CA GLU A 259 23.91 10.63 -18.08
C GLU A 259 24.68 11.94 -18.23
N ARG A 260 25.29 12.40 -17.14
CA ARG A 260 26.10 13.64 -17.14
C ARG A 260 27.28 13.56 -18.10
N ARG A 261 27.96 12.41 -18.16
CA ARG A 261 29.11 12.19 -19.08
C ARG A 261 28.70 12.19 -20.53
N LEU A 262 27.55 11.62 -20.85
CA LEU A 262 27.02 11.53 -22.21
C LEU A 262 26.26 12.80 -22.62
N GLY A 263 25.85 13.63 -21.68
CA GLY A 263 25.04 14.84 -21.93
C GLY A 263 23.64 14.53 -22.46
N VAL A 264 23.09 13.36 -22.11
CA VAL A 264 21.77 12.89 -22.53
C VAL A 264 20.99 12.31 -21.36
N ASP A 265 19.68 12.47 -21.39
CA ASP A 265 18.79 11.79 -20.45
C ASP A 265 18.63 10.33 -20.92
N LEU A 266 19.04 9.41 -20.07
CA LEU A 266 18.88 7.98 -20.32
C LEU A 266 17.52 7.53 -19.82
N VAL A 267 16.77 6.83 -20.64
CA VAL A 267 15.50 6.23 -20.25
C VAL A 267 15.61 4.71 -20.32
N ILE A 268 15.53 4.04 -19.19
CA ILE A 268 15.44 2.59 -19.15
C ILE A 268 14.03 2.20 -19.55
N ALA A 269 13.88 1.48 -20.65
CA ALA A 269 12.57 1.00 -21.05
C ALA A 269 11.99 0.05 -19.97
N ALA A 270 10.69 0.13 -19.73
CA ALA A 270 9.99 -0.65 -18.71
C ALA A 270 10.30 -2.16 -18.80
N ARG A 271 10.39 -2.71 -20.01
CA ARG A 271 10.76 -4.12 -20.23
C ARG A 271 12.19 -4.45 -19.79
N ASP A 272 13.12 -3.52 -19.99
CA ASP A 272 14.51 -3.72 -19.58
C ASP A 272 14.65 -3.56 -18.05
N ALA A 273 13.92 -2.65 -17.44
CA ALA A 273 13.82 -2.53 -16.00
C ALA A 273 13.20 -3.78 -15.33
N TYR A 274 12.26 -4.46 -16.02
CA TYR A 274 11.64 -5.69 -15.54
C TYR A 274 12.52 -6.94 -15.69
N ARG A 275 13.47 -6.94 -16.63
CA ARG A 275 14.30 -8.12 -16.95
C ARG A 275 15.09 -8.71 -15.78
N PRO A 276 15.74 -7.94 -14.90
CA PRO A 276 16.39 -8.48 -13.71
C PRO A 276 15.43 -9.20 -12.77
N LEU A 277 14.26 -8.62 -12.56
CA LEU A 277 13.19 -9.24 -11.77
C LEU A 277 12.69 -10.54 -12.39
N PHE A 278 12.49 -10.57 -13.70
CA PHE A 278 12.11 -11.78 -14.41
C PHE A 278 13.13 -12.91 -14.19
N ARG A 279 14.42 -12.61 -14.18
CA ARG A 279 15.47 -13.58 -13.85
C ARG A 279 15.37 -14.05 -12.41
N ILE A 280 15.19 -13.13 -11.45
CA ILE A 280 15.00 -13.48 -10.04
C ILE A 280 13.87 -14.50 -9.89
N LEU A 281 12.86 -14.46 -10.68
CA LEU A 281 11.65 -15.24 -10.54
C LEU A 281 11.64 -16.56 -11.34
N HIS A 282 12.48 -16.66 -12.37
CA HIS A 282 12.57 -17.86 -13.20
C HIS A 282 13.84 -18.70 -12.97
N GLU A 283 14.89 -18.11 -12.42
CA GLU A 283 16.12 -18.83 -12.07
C GLU A 283 16.08 -19.23 -10.60
N THR A 284 15.27 -20.22 -10.28
CA THR A 284 14.85 -20.60 -8.93
C THR A 284 15.97 -20.86 -7.95
N ASP A 285 17.10 -21.45 -8.36
CA ASP A 285 18.16 -21.83 -7.43
C ASP A 285 19.05 -20.66 -6.97
N TYR A 286 19.34 -19.72 -7.86
CA TYR A 286 20.18 -18.57 -7.51
C TYR A 286 19.42 -17.57 -6.65
N ASN A 287 18.19 -17.37 -6.92
CA ASN A 287 17.37 -16.30 -6.34
C ASN A 287 16.73 -16.69 -5.02
N LEU A 288 16.40 -17.98 -4.86
CA LEU A 288 16.01 -18.49 -3.56
C LEU A 288 17.13 -18.32 -2.52
N ARG A 289 18.40 -18.35 -2.94
CA ARG A 289 19.53 -18.10 -2.04
C ARG A 289 19.64 -16.65 -1.59
N LEU A 290 19.25 -15.67 -2.43
CA LEU A 290 19.29 -14.25 -2.06
C LEU A 290 18.19 -13.88 -1.06
N PHE A 291 17.03 -14.53 -1.15
CA PHE A 291 15.87 -14.22 -0.33
C PHE A 291 15.47 -15.34 0.64
N GLN A 292 16.20 -16.46 0.66
CA GLN A 292 15.81 -17.65 1.43
C GLN A 292 15.65 -17.37 2.93
N GLU A 293 16.45 -16.45 3.46
CA GLU A 293 16.46 -16.07 4.86
C GLU A 293 15.62 -14.82 5.14
N PHE A 294 15.02 -14.24 4.08
CA PHE A 294 14.16 -13.07 4.24
C PHE A 294 12.80 -13.49 4.78
N GLU A 295 12.45 -12.98 5.93
CA GLU A 295 11.16 -13.23 6.55
C GLU A 295 10.14 -12.24 5.99
N VAL A 296 9.13 -12.78 5.30
CA VAL A 296 8.05 -11.97 4.73
C VAL A 296 6.91 -11.93 5.73
N CYS A 297 6.64 -10.77 6.29
CA CYS A 297 5.45 -10.57 7.10
C CYS A 297 4.24 -10.43 6.20
N PHE A 298 3.32 -11.38 6.31
CA PHE A 298 1.99 -11.24 5.74
C PHE A 298 1.15 -10.41 6.71
N ILE A 299 1.09 -9.11 6.49
CA ILE A 299 0.11 -8.27 7.17
C ILE A 299 -1.22 -8.47 6.44
N ALA A 300 -1.93 -9.51 6.80
CA ALA A 300 -3.34 -9.64 6.50
C ALA A 300 -4.08 -8.98 7.67
N GLY A 301 -4.22 -7.64 7.63
CA GLY A 301 -4.90 -6.89 8.68
C GLY A 301 -4.13 -6.74 10.00
N ASN A 302 -4.73 -6.04 10.95
CA ASN A 302 -4.13 -5.73 12.23
C ASN A 302 -3.66 -6.95 13.03
N VAL A 303 -2.39 -6.94 13.33
CA VAL A 303 -1.73 -7.45 14.55
C VAL A 303 -1.95 -8.90 15.01
N SER A 304 -3.09 -9.54 14.86
CA SER A 304 -3.36 -10.84 15.47
C SER A 304 -2.85 -12.06 14.70
N ARG A 305 -2.55 -11.90 13.43
CA ARG A 305 -1.99 -12.96 12.57
C ARG A 305 -0.82 -12.47 11.72
N GLN A 306 0.18 -11.88 12.33
CA GLN A 306 1.50 -11.79 11.70
C GLN A 306 2.04 -13.21 11.54
N ARG A 307 1.75 -13.83 10.43
CA ARG A 307 2.44 -15.05 10.02
C ARG A 307 3.70 -14.62 9.31
N ALA A 308 4.78 -14.58 10.04
CA ALA A 308 6.08 -14.52 9.43
C ALA A 308 6.36 -15.87 8.75
N GLU A 309 6.46 -15.87 7.45
CA GLU A 309 6.88 -17.05 6.69
C GLU A 309 8.21 -16.74 6.00
N MET A 310 9.12 -17.69 6.01
CA MET A 310 10.35 -17.54 5.23
C MET A 310 9.99 -17.48 3.75
N PHE A 311 10.61 -16.58 2.99
CA PHE A 311 10.32 -16.39 1.57
C PHE A 311 10.40 -17.70 0.77
N LYS A 312 11.36 -18.59 1.10
CA LYS A 312 11.48 -19.91 0.50
C LYS A 312 10.20 -20.75 0.64
N ASP A 313 9.53 -20.68 1.79
CA ASP A 313 8.33 -21.47 2.06
C ASP A 313 7.11 -20.91 1.29
N VAL A 314 7.07 -19.61 1.09
CA VAL A 314 6.04 -18.92 0.28
C VAL A 314 6.17 -19.34 -1.18
N VAL A 315 7.38 -19.36 -1.71
CA VAL A 315 7.67 -19.76 -3.09
C VAL A 315 7.30 -21.23 -3.31
N MET A 316 7.64 -22.10 -2.38
CA MET A 316 7.33 -23.54 -2.47
C MET A 316 5.84 -23.84 -2.40
N LYS A 317 5.05 -23.05 -1.66
CA LYS A 317 3.59 -23.20 -1.59
C LYS A 317 2.86 -22.69 -2.84
N GLY A 318 3.37 -21.65 -3.48
CA GLY A 318 2.77 -21.04 -4.68
C GLY A 318 3.05 -21.77 -5.98
N GLY A 319 3.94 -22.75 -5.99
CA GLY A 319 4.30 -23.56 -7.16
C GLY A 319 3.51 -24.87 -7.32
N LYS A 320 2.41 -25.05 -6.57
CA LYS A 320 1.51 -26.21 -6.69
C LYS A 320 0.20 -25.85 -7.33
#